data_eb7cb2ec74c5784f8df609c2f489f92d
#
_entry.id   eb7cb2ec74c5784f8df609c2f489f92d
#
_cell.length_a   1.000
_cell.length_b   1.000
_cell.length_c   1.000
_cell.angle_alpha   90.00
_cell.angle_beta   90.00
_cell.angle_gamma   90.00
#
_symmetry.space_group_name_H-M   'P 1'
#
loop_
_entity.id
_entity.type
_entity.pdbx_description
1 polymer ?
#
loop_
_entity_poly.entity_id
_entity_poly.type
_entity_poly.pdbx_seq_one_letter_code
_entity_poly.pdbx_strand_id
1 'polypeptide(L)'
;DMTCVKAVPAFVLEKKNEGFKTASKVQYVASAGCFEKEGQEYHGALKVLKTIFSYDYLWVNVRVTGGAYGCMCNFSRNGYGFFTSYRDPNLSATLDVYKKAADYVRNFEAGKRDMTKYIIGTISGIDQPLEPSALGERSFHAYQSGITVEMIQKERNQVLDATEETIRSLADYIESMMG
;
A
#
# COMPACT_ATOMS: atom_id res chain seq x y z
N ASP A 1 -0.50 25.52 -35.07
CA ASP A 1 -1.36 25.36 -33.88
C ASP A 1 -1.77 23.89 -33.73
N MET A 2 -1.03 23.16 -32.93
CA MET A 2 -1.47 21.83 -32.50
C MET A 2 -2.42 22.01 -31.32
N THR A 3 -3.72 22.07 -31.57
CA THR A 3 -4.74 21.91 -30.55
C THR A 3 -4.68 20.48 -30.02
N CYS A 4 -4.08 20.31 -28.85
CA CYS A 4 -4.06 19.04 -28.17
C CYS A 4 -5.50 18.71 -27.70
N VAL A 5 -6.20 17.88 -28.46
CA VAL A 5 -7.51 17.36 -28.07
C VAL A 5 -7.28 16.34 -26.95
N LYS A 6 -7.63 16.69 -25.71
CA LYS A 6 -7.68 15.75 -24.62
C LYS A 6 -8.76 14.71 -24.93
N ALA A 7 -8.35 13.57 -25.48
CA ALA A 7 -9.23 12.41 -25.56
C ALA A 7 -9.43 11.90 -24.12
N VAL A 8 -10.60 12.10 -23.56
CA VAL A 8 -11.01 11.45 -22.31
C VAL A 8 -11.55 10.07 -22.71
N PRO A 9 -10.85 8.98 -22.38
CA PRO A 9 -11.36 7.65 -22.67
C PRO A 9 -12.66 7.44 -21.88
N ALA A 10 -13.74 7.15 -22.59
CA ALA A 10 -15.00 6.78 -21.99
C ALA A 10 -14.92 5.29 -21.58
N PHE A 11 -14.41 5.00 -20.39
CA PHE A 11 -14.53 3.68 -19.80
C PHE A 11 -15.24 3.76 -18.45
N VAL A 12 -16.00 2.72 -18.15
CA VAL A 12 -16.69 2.57 -16.87
C VAL A 12 -15.78 1.75 -15.96
N LEU A 13 -15.46 2.31 -14.78
CA LEU A 13 -14.74 1.57 -13.75
C LEU A 13 -15.71 0.56 -13.11
N GLU A 14 -15.42 -0.70 -13.28
CA GLU A 14 -16.19 -1.81 -12.69
C GLU A 14 -15.29 -2.61 -11.75
N LYS A 15 -15.85 -3.04 -10.62
CA LYS A 15 -15.21 -4.03 -9.78
C LYS A 15 -15.25 -5.38 -10.49
N LYS A 16 -14.10 -5.97 -10.77
CA LYS A 16 -13.97 -7.23 -11.49
C LYS A 16 -13.18 -8.25 -10.71
N ASN A 17 -13.69 -9.50 -10.74
CA ASN A 17 -12.95 -10.67 -10.33
C ASN A 17 -12.55 -11.42 -11.60
N GLU A 18 -11.30 -11.26 -12.00
CA GLU A 18 -10.79 -11.83 -13.25
C GLU A 18 -9.65 -12.82 -12.98
N GLY A 19 -9.59 -13.88 -13.77
CA GLY A 19 -8.53 -14.87 -13.71
C GLY A 19 -8.03 -15.22 -15.12
N PHE A 20 -6.71 -15.09 -15.31
CA PHE A 20 -6.07 -15.43 -16.57
C PHE A 20 -5.35 -16.76 -16.44
N LYS A 21 -5.74 -17.75 -17.24
CA LYS A 21 -5.08 -19.06 -17.27
C LYS A 21 -3.75 -18.96 -18.03
N THR A 22 -2.70 -19.50 -17.41
CA THR A 22 -1.37 -19.64 -18.02
C THR A 22 -0.89 -21.07 -17.87
N ALA A 23 0.18 -21.43 -18.57
CA ALA A 23 0.83 -22.75 -18.45
C ALA A 23 1.69 -22.88 -17.18
N SER A 24 1.75 -21.85 -16.34
CA SER A 24 2.53 -21.83 -15.10
C SER A 24 1.91 -22.70 -14.02
N LYS A 25 2.75 -23.31 -13.19
CA LYS A 25 2.33 -24.03 -11.96
C LYS A 25 2.17 -23.11 -10.76
N VAL A 26 2.51 -21.85 -10.89
CA VAL A 26 2.40 -20.81 -9.88
C VAL A 26 1.64 -19.62 -10.45
N GLN A 27 1.07 -18.81 -9.60
CA GLN A 27 0.21 -17.71 -10.00
C GLN A 27 0.66 -16.38 -9.40
N TYR A 28 0.06 -15.31 -9.86
CA TYR A 28 0.13 -13.96 -9.31
C TYR A 28 -1.26 -13.65 -8.78
N VAL A 29 -1.36 -13.38 -7.48
CA VAL A 29 -2.65 -13.07 -6.85
C VAL A 29 -2.64 -11.62 -6.48
N ALA A 30 -3.64 -10.86 -6.94
CA ALA A 30 -3.76 -9.44 -6.67
C ALA A 30 -5.18 -9.10 -6.18
N SER A 31 -5.26 -8.18 -5.23
CA SER A 31 -6.48 -7.52 -4.82
C SER A 31 -6.20 -6.03 -4.66
N ALA A 32 -7.06 -5.19 -5.21
CA ALA A 32 -6.90 -3.75 -5.20
C ALA A 32 -8.25 -3.06 -5.04
N GLY A 33 -8.25 -1.87 -4.43
CA GLY A 33 -9.45 -1.07 -4.26
C GLY A 33 -9.12 0.37 -3.91
N CYS A 34 -10.18 1.16 -3.69
CA CYS A 34 -10.08 2.58 -3.38
C CYS A 34 -10.67 2.85 -2.00
N PHE A 35 -9.86 3.35 -1.08
CA PHE A 35 -10.30 3.77 0.25
C PHE A 35 -10.84 5.21 0.27
N GLU A 36 -10.45 6.06 -0.67
CA GLU A 36 -10.90 7.46 -0.74
C GLU A 36 -12.41 7.58 -1.02
N LYS A 37 -13.01 6.58 -1.67
CA LYS A 37 -14.45 6.55 -1.95
C LYS A 37 -15.30 6.59 -0.68
N GLU A 38 -14.80 6.09 0.43
CA GLU A 38 -15.45 6.10 1.73
C GLU A 38 -15.08 7.34 2.58
N GLY A 39 -14.47 8.35 1.96
CA GLY A 39 -14.10 9.61 2.62
C GLY A 39 -12.81 9.54 3.44
N GLN A 40 -12.02 8.47 3.30
CA GLN A 40 -10.73 8.37 3.96
C GLN A 40 -9.65 9.10 3.15
N GLU A 41 -9.16 10.22 3.68
CA GLU A 41 -8.01 10.91 3.12
C GLU A 41 -6.70 10.15 3.39
N TYR A 42 -5.76 10.27 2.46
CA TYR A 42 -4.44 9.64 2.63
C TYR A 42 -3.76 10.12 3.93
N HIS A 43 -3.26 9.20 4.72
CA HIS A 43 -2.56 9.46 5.99
C HIS A 43 -1.16 8.85 5.98
N GLY A 44 -0.15 9.59 6.46
CA GLY A 44 1.25 9.15 6.48
C GLY A 44 1.49 7.82 7.20
N ALA A 45 0.68 7.50 8.22
CA ALA A 45 0.76 6.20 8.92
C ALA A 45 0.48 4.99 8.03
N LEU A 46 -0.14 5.14 6.85
CA LEU A 46 -0.25 4.09 5.84
C LEU A 46 1.12 3.58 5.37
N LYS A 47 2.16 4.42 5.42
CA LYS A 47 3.53 4.01 5.14
C LYS A 47 4.10 3.10 6.23
N VAL A 48 3.75 3.37 7.50
CA VAL A 48 4.11 2.50 8.63
C VAL A 48 3.36 1.18 8.53
N LEU A 49 2.07 1.21 8.22
CA LEU A 49 1.26 0.01 8.00
C LEU A 49 1.81 -0.85 6.84
N LYS A 50 2.26 -0.22 5.76
CA LYS A 50 2.96 -0.94 4.66
C LYS A 50 4.20 -1.67 5.18
N THR A 51 4.98 -1.05 6.05
CA THR A 51 6.17 -1.67 6.67
C THR A 51 5.75 -2.85 7.55
N ILE A 52 4.72 -2.69 8.39
CA ILE A 52 4.17 -3.76 9.23
C ILE A 52 3.71 -4.94 8.34
N PHE A 53 2.91 -4.70 7.33
CA PHE A 53 2.46 -5.75 6.41
C PHE A 53 3.61 -6.47 5.71
N SER A 54 4.64 -5.73 5.30
CA SER A 54 5.77 -6.28 4.55
C SER A 54 6.69 -7.18 5.39
N TYR A 55 6.78 -6.94 6.71
CA TYR A 55 7.67 -7.72 7.58
C TYR A 55 6.93 -8.75 8.43
N ASP A 56 5.66 -8.52 8.75
CA ASP A 56 4.90 -9.41 9.63
C ASP A 56 3.76 -10.10 8.89
N TYR A 57 2.66 -9.41 8.64
CA TYR A 57 1.43 -10.05 8.23
C TYR A 57 1.51 -10.77 6.88
N LEU A 58 1.86 -10.05 5.81
CA LEU A 58 1.96 -10.65 4.48
C LEU A 58 3.17 -11.59 4.39
N TRP A 59 4.29 -11.17 4.97
CA TRP A 59 5.49 -12.00 4.96
C TRP A 59 5.27 -13.35 5.62
N VAL A 60 4.68 -13.36 6.80
CA VAL A 60 4.42 -14.59 7.56
C VAL A 60 3.37 -15.45 6.86
N ASN A 61 2.22 -14.87 6.50
CA ASN A 61 1.08 -15.66 6.03
C ASN A 61 1.17 -16.05 4.56
N VAL A 62 1.64 -15.15 3.70
CA VAL A 62 1.68 -15.37 2.23
C VAL A 62 3.00 -16.01 1.81
N ARG A 63 4.13 -15.51 2.33
CA ARG A 63 5.44 -15.99 1.92
C ARG A 63 5.91 -17.20 2.74
N VAL A 64 6.04 -17.06 4.07
CA VAL A 64 6.63 -18.10 4.91
C VAL A 64 5.70 -19.30 5.01
N THR A 65 4.46 -19.08 5.38
CA THR A 65 3.46 -20.15 5.55
C THR A 65 2.84 -20.58 4.21
N GLY A 66 2.49 -19.60 3.37
CA GLY A 66 1.84 -19.85 2.07
C GLY A 66 2.79 -20.33 0.98
N GLY A 67 4.11 -20.11 1.12
CA GLY A 67 5.10 -20.56 0.15
C GLY A 67 5.23 -19.69 -1.11
N ALA A 68 4.62 -18.52 -1.15
CA ALA A 68 4.83 -17.56 -2.23
C ALA A 68 6.28 -17.08 -2.27
N TYR A 69 6.81 -16.80 -3.45
CA TYR A 69 8.17 -16.27 -3.58
C TYR A 69 8.28 -14.84 -3.02
N GLY A 70 7.23 -14.03 -3.17
CA GLY A 70 7.16 -12.70 -2.63
C GLY A 70 5.72 -12.21 -2.49
N CYS A 71 5.54 -11.20 -1.65
CA CYS A 71 4.29 -10.49 -1.46
C CYS A 71 4.57 -8.99 -1.28
N MET A 72 3.64 -8.16 -1.69
CA MET A 72 3.77 -6.70 -1.65
C MET A 72 2.42 -6.06 -1.35
N CYS A 73 2.47 -4.88 -0.75
CA CYS A 73 1.34 -3.98 -0.67
C CYS A 73 1.78 -2.54 -0.93
N ASN A 74 0.84 -1.71 -1.30
CA ASN A 74 1.07 -0.28 -1.39
C ASN A 74 -0.24 0.48 -1.16
N PHE A 75 -0.10 1.71 -0.63
CA PHE A 75 -1.19 2.67 -0.43
C PHE A 75 -0.75 3.99 -1.04
N SER A 76 -1.51 4.47 -2.00
CA SER A 76 -1.17 5.65 -2.81
C SER A 76 -1.99 6.86 -2.38
N ARG A 77 -1.44 8.07 -2.55
CA ARG A 77 -2.12 9.34 -2.23
C ARG A 77 -3.40 9.57 -3.04
N ASN A 78 -3.57 8.88 -4.15
CA ASN A 78 -4.79 8.92 -4.96
C ASN A 78 -5.90 8.00 -4.44
N GLY A 79 -5.80 7.53 -3.19
CA GLY A 79 -6.81 6.72 -2.54
C GLY A 79 -6.81 5.24 -2.91
N TYR A 80 -5.92 4.78 -3.78
CA TYR A 80 -5.84 3.37 -4.17
C TYR A 80 -4.80 2.61 -3.36
N GLY A 81 -5.15 1.38 -3.01
CA GLY A 81 -4.24 0.43 -2.41
C GLY A 81 -4.36 -0.96 -3.04
N PHE A 82 -3.35 -1.79 -2.81
CA PHE A 82 -3.34 -3.15 -3.31
C PHE A 82 -2.52 -4.09 -2.42
N PHE A 83 -2.88 -5.37 -2.49
CA PHE A 83 -2.07 -6.51 -2.09
C PHE A 83 -1.74 -7.35 -3.30
N THR A 84 -0.52 -7.86 -3.40
CA THR A 84 -0.10 -8.76 -4.47
C THR A 84 0.80 -9.87 -3.93
N SER A 85 0.70 -11.05 -4.54
CA SER A 85 1.68 -12.10 -4.38
C SER A 85 2.27 -12.52 -5.73
N TYR A 86 3.45 -13.08 -5.67
CA TYR A 86 4.29 -13.37 -6.82
C TYR A 86 4.83 -14.78 -6.72
N ARG A 87 4.67 -15.58 -7.80
CA ARG A 87 4.95 -17.02 -7.81
C ARG A 87 4.35 -17.73 -6.61
N ASP A 88 3.06 -17.56 -6.45
CA ASP A 88 2.27 -18.06 -5.35
C ASP A 88 1.69 -19.45 -5.71
N PRO A 89 1.90 -20.49 -4.89
CA PRO A 89 1.27 -21.78 -5.12
C PRO A 89 -0.22 -21.78 -4.73
N ASN A 90 -0.70 -20.76 -3.98
CA ASN A 90 -2.04 -20.73 -3.43
C ASN A 90 -2.83 -19.54 -4.00
N LEU A 91 -4.09 -19.78 -4.41
CA LEU A 91 -5.00 -18.71 -4.81
C LEU A 91 -5.96 -18.36 -3.67
N SER A 92 -6.81 -19.31 -3.27
CA SER A 92 -7.86 -19.05 -2.28
C SER A 92 -7.30 -18.70 -0.91
N ALA A 93 -6.29 -19.41 -0.45
CA ALA A 93 -5.67 -19.13 0.85
C ALA A 93 -5.04 -17.73 0.90
N THR A 94 -4.40 -17.29 -0.19
CA THR A 94 -3.82 -15.94 -0.28
C THR A 94 -4.89 -14.86 -0.32
N LEU A 95 -5.99 -15.07 -1.06
CA LEU A 95 -7.14 -14.15 -1.05
C LEU A 95 -7.79 -14.07 0.33
N ASP A 96 -7.86 -15.17 1.08
CA ASP A 96 -8.38 -15.16 2.45
C ASP A 96 -7.46 -14.40 3.41
N VAL A 97 -6.14 -14.46 3.22
CA VAL A 97 -5.20 -13.59 3.94
C VAL A 97 -5.49 -12.11 3.65
N TYR A 98 -5.67 -11.74 2.39
CA TYR A 98 -5.98 -10.35 2.03
C TYR A 98 -7.29 -9.86 2.67
N LYS A 99 -8.35 -10.67 2.65
CA LYS A 99 -9.65 -10.35 3.28
C LYS A 99 -9.54 -10.14 4.78
N LYS A 100 -8.68 -10.90 5.47
CA LYS A 100 -8.47 -10.79 6.91
C LYS A 100 -7.51 -9.66 7.32
N ALA A 101 -6.95 -8.93 6.37
CA ALA A 101 -5.99 -7.87 6.65
C ALA A 101 -6.58 -6.74 7.50
N ALA A 102 -7.85 -6.36 7.29
CA ALA A 102 -8.53 -5.36 8.11
C ALA A 102 -8.68 -5.81 9.56
N ASP A 103 -9.03 -7.06 9.80
CA ASP A 103 -9.14 -7.63 11.15
C ASP A 103 -7.78 -7.67 11.87
N TYR A 104 -6.71 -8.00 11.13
CA TYR A 104 -5.35 -7.93 11.69
C TYR A 104 -5.02 -6.50 12.12
N VAL A 105 -5.31 -5.49 11.30
CA VAL A 105 -5.05 -4.09 11.64
C VAL A 105 -5.88 -3.64 12.83
N ARG A 106 -7.17 -4.01 12.88
CA ARG A 106 -8.10 -3.67 13.98
C ARG A 106 -7.62 -4.22 15.33
N ASN A 107 -7.00 -5.40 15.32
CA ASN A 107 -6.47 -6.07 16.51
C ASN A 107 -4.94 -5.94 16.64
N PHE A 108 -4.35 -4.97 15.95
CA PHE A 108 -2.90 -4.79 15.97
C PHE A 108 -2.40 -4.42 17.38
N GLU A 109 -1.44 -5.17 17.84
CA GLU A 109 -0.72 -4.95 19.10
C GLU A 109 0.78 -5.03 18.85
N ALA A 110 1.50 -4.04 19.32
CA ALA A 110 2.95 -4.00 19.26
C ALA A 110 3.50 -3.23 20.46
N GLY A 111 4.47 -3.77 21.15
CA GLY A 111 5.13 -3.03 22.20
C GLY A 111 5.85 -1.78 21.67
N LYS A 112 6.10 -0.80 22.53
CA LYS A 112 6.80 0.45 22.16
C LYS A 112 8.09 0.23 21.34
N ARG A 113 8.83 -0.83 21.66
CA ARG A 113 10.06 -1.17 20.96
C ARG A 113 9.80 -1.56 19.49
N ASP A 114 8.74 -2.30 19.24
CA ASP A 114 8.41 -2.79 17.88
C ASP A 114 7.81 -1.66 17.06
N MET A 115 6.94 -0.82 17.63
CA MET A 115 6.50 0.41 16.98
C MET A 115 7.67 1.29 16.55
N THR A 116 8.67 1.47 17.44
CA THR A 116 9.88 2.23 17.09
C THR A 116 10.62 1.62 15.89
N LYS A 117 10.73 0.29 15.81
CA LYS A 117 11.36 -0.38 14.64
C LYS A 117 10.61 -0.11 13.34
N TYR A 118 9.28 -0.20 13.36
CA TYR A 118 8.46 0.07 12.15
C TYR A 118 8.60 1.52 11.70
N ILE A 119 8.58 2.47 12.63
CA ILE A 119 8.78 3.90 12.35
C ILE A 119 10.17 4.13 11.76
N ILE A 120 11.23 3.62 12.37
CA ILE A 120 12.61 3.75 11.88
C ILE A 120 12.74 3.13 10.48
N GLY A 121 12.21 1.91 10.28
CA GLY A 121 12.24 1.26 8.97
C GLY A 121 11.53 2.09 7.89
N THR A 122 10.41 2.72 8.24
CA THR A 122 9.66 3.58 7.33
C THR A 122 10.41 4.88 7.03
N ILE A 123 10.94 5.56 8.05
CA ILE A 123 11.67 6.83 7.88
C ILE A 123 12.97 6.60 7.10
N SER A 124 13.67 5.50 7.31
CA SER A 124 14.88 5.17 6.54
C SER A 124 14.62 5.13 5.03
N GLY A 125 13.44 4.65 4.61
CA GLY A 125 13.05 4.68 3.21
C GLY A 125 12.63 6.06 2.70
N ILE A 126 12.07 6.92 3.56
CA ILE A 126 11.64 8.27 3.20
C ILE A 126 12.84 9.22 3.10
N ASP A 127 13.75 9.14 4.07
CA ASP A 127 14.89 10.05 4.23
C ASP A 127 16.16 9.52 3.53
N GLN A 128 16.03 8.51 2.66
CA GLN A 128 17.16 7.97 1.92
C GLN A 128 17.83 9.07 1.09
N PRO A 129 19.16 9.23 1.18
CA PRO A 129 19.90 10.12 0.31
C PRO A 129 19.69 9.77 -1.16
N LEU A 130 19.40 10.76 -1.98
CA LEU A 130 19.19 10.60 -3.41
C LEU A 130 20.32 11.23 -4.20
N GLU A 131 20.73 10.59 -5.26
CA GLU A 131 21.58 11.19 -6.28
C GLU A 131 20.90 12.40 -6.92
N PRO A 132 21.64 13.40 -7.41
CA PRO A 132 21.05 14.62 -7.97
C PRO A 132 20.00 14.39 -9.06
N SER A 133 20.22 13.38 -9.92
CA SER A 133 19.26 13.01 -10.97
C SER A 133 17.94 12.48 -10.38
N ALA A 134 18.01 11.58 -9.40
CA ALA A 134 16.84 11.03 -8.73
C ALA A 134 16.09 12.08 -7.90
N LEU A 135 16.82 13.05 -7.31
CA LEU A 135 16.21 14.19 -6.63
C LEU A 135 15.46 15.08 -7.61
N GLY A 136 16.04 15.36 -8.78
CA GLY A 136 15.38 16.11 -9.85
C GLY A 136 14.11 15.43 -10.36
N GLU A 137 14.18 14.13 -10.62
CA GLU A 137 13.03 13.32 -11.03
C GLU A 137 11.92 13.33 -9.97
N ARG A 138 12.26 13.10 -8.71
CA ARG A 138 11.32 13.16 -7.58
C ARG A 138 10.63 14.53 -7.49
N SER A 139 11.39 15.60 -7.63
CA SER A 139 10.87 16.97 -7.57
C SER A 139 9.96 17.29 -8.74
N PHE A 140 10.30 16.82 -9.94
CA PHE A 140 9.47 16.96 -11.13
C PHE A 140 8.14 16.20 -11.00
N HIS A 141 8.17 14.96 -10.53
CA HIS A 141 6.94 14.19 -10.26
C HIS A 141 6.07 14.82 -9.17
N ALA A 142 6.67 15.35 -8.11
CA ALA A 142 5.94 16.06 -7.07
C ALA A 142 5.24 17.29 -7.66
N TYR A 143 5.93 18.10 -8.47
CA TYR A 143 5.37 19.25 -9.16
C TYR A 143 4.21 18.85 -10.08
N GLN A 144 4.37 17.83 -10.93
CA GLN A 144 3.32 17.36 -11.82
C GLN A 144 2.07 16.85 -11.08
N SER A 145 2.26 16.28 -9.90
CA SER A 145 1.20 15.70 -9.08
C SER A 145 0.60 16.69 -8.07
N GLY A 146 1.05 17.94 -8.05
CA GLY A 146 0.62 18.95 -7.10
C GLY A 146 1.00 18.67 -5.65
N ILE A 147 2.04 17.85 -5.42
CA ILE A 147 2.51 17.47 -4.09
C ILE A 147 3.45 18.56 -3.58
N THR A 148 3.04 19.25 -2.51
CA THR A 148 3.83 20.34 -1.92
C THR A 148 4.78 19.84 -0.85
N VAL A 149 5.74 20.70 -0.47
CA VAL A 149 6.67 20.42 0.63
C VAL A 149 5.94 20.25 1.96
N GLU A 150 4.88 21.06 2.17
CA GLU A 150 4.04 20.99 3.37
C GLU A 150 3.32 19.63 3.48
N MET A 151 2.81 19.11 2.36
CA MET A 151 2.19 17.78 2.31
C MET A 151 3.20 16.69 2.66
N ILE A 152 4.40 16.76 2.09
CA ILE A 152 5.49 15.80 2.39
C ILE A 152 5.87 15.87 3.87
N GLN A 153 6.00 17.08 4.42
CA GLN A 153 6.34 17.27 5.84
C GLN A 153 5.23 16.80 6.77
N LYS A 154 3.95 17.06 6.43
CA LYS A 154 2.79 16.55 7.16
C LYS A 154 2.81 15.03 7.24
N GLU A 155 3.00 14.36 6.10
CA GLU A 155 3.07 12.89 6.07
C GLU A 155 4.26 12.35 6.87
N ARG A 156 5.41 13.01 6.77
CA ARG A 156 6.59 12.63 7.55
C ARG A 156 6.34 12.72 9.05
N ASN A 157 5.70 13.79 9.51
CA ASN A 157 5.31 13.94 10.91
C ASN A 157 4.32 12.85 11.32
N GLN A 158 3.32 12.55 10.50
CA GLN A 158 2.36 11.46 10.75
C GLN A 158 3.02 10.08 10.86
N VAL A 159 4.14 9.86 10.15
CA VAL A 159 4.94 8.62 10.32
C VAL A 159 5.65 8.61 11.66
N LEU A 160 6.26 9.74 12.06
CA LEU A 160 7.01 9.85 13.32
C LEU A 160 6.10 9.74 14.55
N ASP A 161 4.88 10.26 14.45
CA ASP A 161 3.89 10.30 15.52
C ASP A 161 2.99 9.05 15.54
N ALA A 162 3.25 8.05 14.68
CA ALA A 162 2.43 6.87 14.58
C ALA A 162 2.45 6.03 15.86
N THR A 163 1.27 5.66 16.35
CA THR A 163 1.05 4.81 17.52
C THR A 163 0.28 3.56 17.13
N GLU A 164 0.17 2.59 18.04
CA GLU A 164 -0.71 1.44 17.84
C GLU A 164 -2.15 1.85 17.54
N GLU A 165 -2.66 2.86 18.23
CA GLU A 165 -4.01 3.37 18.03
C GLU A 165 -4.17 3.98 16.64
N THR A 166 -3.16 4.73 16.18
CA THR A 166 -3.12 5.25 14.81
C THR A 166 -3.15 4.11 13.80
N ILE A 167 -2.39 3.04 14.02
CA ILE A 167 -2.40 1.88 13.12
C ILE A 167 -3.76 1.20 13.14
N ARG A 168 -4.35 0.95 14.32
CA ARG A 168 -5.70 0.35 14.43
C ARG A 168 -6.78 1.18 13.72
N SER A 169 -6.69 2.50 13.77
CA SER A 169 -7.63 3.37 13.06
C SER A 169 -7.59 3.25 11.53
N LEU A 170 -6.53 2.67 10.97
CA LEU A 170 -6.41 2.40 9.53
C LEU A 170 -7.14 1.12 9.08
N ALA A 171 -7.78 0.38 9.98
CA ALA A 171 -8.52 -0.83 9.64
C ALA A 171 -9.63 -0.55 8.60
N ASP A 172 -10.35 0.56 8.75
CA ASP A 172 -11.42 0.95 7.84
C ASP A 172 -10.91 1.29 6.42
N TYR A 173 -9.66 1.79 6.30
CA TYR A 173 -9.00 1.97 4.99
C TYR A 173 -8.81 0.65 4.26
N ILE A 174 -8.38 -0.37 5.00
CA ILE A 174 -8.16 -1.70 4.45
C ILE A 174 -9.49 -2.37 4.12
N GLU A 175 -10.50 -2.22 4.98
CA GLU A 175 -11.84 -2.76 4.75
C GLU A 175 -12.47 -2.14 3.49
N SER A 176 -12.45 -0.81 3.34
CA SER A 176 -12.94 -0.10 2.15
C SER A 176 -12.20 -0.51 0.88
N MET A 177 -10.89 -0.75 0.97
CA MET A 177 -10.08 -1.19 -0.15
C MET A 177 -10.43 -2.62 -0.59
N MET A 178 -10.83 -3.48 0.35
CA MET A 178 -11.09 -4.90 0.09
C MET A 178 -12.58 -5.20 -0.17
N GLY A 179 -13.47 -4.30 0.24
CA GLY A 179 -14.95 -4.36 0.08
C GLY A 179 -15.43 -4.10 -1.35
#